data_1de2cb029807cca16f690e846a2f6b03
#
_entry.id   1de2cb029807cca16f690e846a2f6b03
#
_cell.length_a   1.000
_cell.length_b   1.000
_cell.length_c   1.000
_cell.angle_alpha   90.00
_cell.angle_beta   90.00
_cell.angle_gamma   90.00
#
_symmetry.space_group_name_H-M   'P 1'
#
loop_
_entity.id
_entity.type
_entity.pdbx_description
1 polymer ?
#
loop_
_entity_poly.entity_id
_entity_poly.type
_entity_poly.pdbx_seq_one_letter_code
_entity_poly.pdbx_strand_id
1 'polypeptide(L)'
;MFIIHLLGYLILYILNDEDMKYIMLYFVQFIYLFVVVMIYDVLYPKASRLLVNNMCMLMAIGFVMIARLDFDKCIKQFAIAATGTILTFFIPWLLKRVRSFRNFGWIYGISGLVLLILVLFSGKVFGANLVLSLGPVSVQPGEFVKILYVLF
;
A
#
# COMPACT_ATOMS: atom_id res chain seq x y z
N MET A 1 -2.38 17.43 4.69
CA MET A 1 -2.71 16.02 4.93
C MET A 1 -3.53 15.82 6.21
N PHE A 2 -3.00 16.09 7.39
CA PHE A 2 -3.68 15.82 8.68
C PHE A 2 -5.02 16.53 8.87
N ILE A 3 -5.16 17.77 8.38
CA ILE A 3 -6.44 18.52 8.45
C ILE A 3 -7.53 17.82 7.63
N ILE A 4 -7.21 17.36 6.43
CA ILE A 4 -8.16 16.65 5.55
C ILE A 4 -8.60 15.34 6.20
N HIS A 5 -7.66 14.60 6.81
CA HIS A 5 -7.93 13.37 7.54
C HIS A 5 -8.85 13.62 8.76
N LEU A 6 -8.56 14.67 9.54
CA LEU A 6 -9.37 15.07 10.68
C LEU A 6 -10.81 15.41 10.25
N LEU A 7 -10.95 16.29 9.24
CA LEU A 7 -12.26 16.68 8.74
C LEU A 7 -13.08 15.49 8.22
N GLY A 8 -12.41 14.56 7.52
CA GLY A 8 -13.05 13.34 7.03
C GLY A 8 -13.64 12.49 8.16
N TYR A 9 -12.87 12.24 9.23
CA TYR A 9 -13.35 11.46 10.38
C TYR A 9 -14.36 12.22 11.24
N LEU A 10 -14.25 13.54 11.33
CA LEU A 10 -15.23 14.37 12.02
C LEU A 10 -16.60 14.31 11.33
N ILE A 11 -16.62 14.36 10.00
CA ILE A 11 -17.85 14.18 9.22
C ILE A 11 -18.43 12.78 9.44
N LEU A 12 -17.60 11.73 9.45
CA LEU A 12 -18.05 10.36 9.69
C LEU A 12 -18.61 10.17 11.10
N TYR A 13 -18.00 10.80 12.09
CA TYR A 13 -18.49 10.82 13.46
C TYR A 13 -19.89 11.42 13.58
N ILE A 14 -20.12 12.59 12.96
CA ILE A 14 -21.43 13.27 12.95
C ILE A 14 -22.49 12.45 12.18
N LEU A 15 -22.10 11.82 11.07
CA LEU A 15 -23.03 11.04 10.24
C LEU A 15 -23.43 9.69 10.84
N ASN A 16 -22.65 9.15 11.78
CA ASN A 16 -22.91 7.86 12.41
C ASN A 16 -23.26 8.03 13.91
N ASP A 17 -24.18 8.92 14.22
CA ASP A 17 -24.76 9.11 15.56
C ASP A 17 -23.72 9.30 16.68
N GLU A 18 -22.63 10.02 16.38
CA GLU A 18 -21.54 10.32 17.32
C GLU A 18 -20.83 9.06 17.90
N ASP A 19 -20.69 8.00 17.10
CA ASP A 19 -20.01 6.77 17.53
C ASP A 19 -18.50 7.02 17.75
N MET A 20 -18.05 6.86 18.99
CA MET A 20 -16.67 7.08 19.43
C MET A 20 -15.65 6.20 18.71
N LYS A 21 -16.08 5.11 18.05
CA LYS A 21 -15.19 4.23 17.28
C LYS A 21 -14.45 4.97 16.15
N TYR A 22 -15.11 5.92 15.49
CA TYR A 22 -14.51 6.71 14.42
C TYR A 22 -13.40 7.63 14.94
N ILE A 23 -13.59 8.21 16.13
CA ILE A 23 -12.58 9.07 16.76
C ILE A 23 -11.37 8.24 17.20
N MET A 24 -11.60 7.08 17.81
CA MET A 24 -10.49 6.17 18.18
C MET A 24 -9.69 5.73 16.95
N LEU A 25 -10.37 5.35 15.86
CA LEU A 25 -9.72 4.94 14.62
C LEU A 25 -8.91 6.09 14.00
N TYR A 26 -9.44 7.32 14.04
CA TYR A 26 -8.71 8.52 13.62
C TYR A 26 -7.40 8.68 14.38
N PHE A 27 -7.42 8.61 15.71
CA PHE A 27 -6.20 8.79 16.50
C PHE A 27 -5.13 7.73 16.20
N VAL A 28 -5.53 6.48 16.06
CA VAL A 28 -4.61 5.37 15.72
C VAL A 28 -3.98 5.61 14.35
N GLN A 29 -4.77 5.98 13.36
CA GLN A 29 -4.28 6.26 12.01
C GLN A 29 -3.46 7.55 11.94
N PHE A 30 -3.81 8.58 12.72
CA PHE A 30 -3.03 9.81 12.82
C PHE A 30 -1.62 9.53 13.36
N ILE A 31 -1.52 8.79 14.45
CA ILE A 31 -0.23 8.39 15.04
C ILE A 31 0.57 7.58 14.02
N TYR A 32 -0.05 6.62 13.36
CA TYR A 32 0.60 5.81 12.34
C TYR A 32 1.17 6.65 11.20
N LEU A 33 0.37 7.53 10.59
CA LEU A 33 0.82 8.40 9.50
C LEU A 33 1.94 9.35 9.95
N PHE A 34 1.84 9.89 11.15
CA PHE A 34 2.87 10.75 11.72
C PHE A 34 4.19 9.99 11.90
N VAL A 35 4.13 8.79 12.47
CA VAL A 35 5.31 7.92 12.68
C VAL A 35 5.93 7.53 11.33
N VAL A 36 5.13 7.21 10.32
CA VAL A 36 5.61 6.88 8.97
C VAL A 36 6.42 8.03 8.39
N VAL A 37 5.90 9.27 8.44
CA VAL A 37 6.61 10.45 7.93
C VAL A 37 7.93 10.66 8.68
N MET A 38 7.91 10.56 10.02
CA MET A 38 9.11 10.71 10.86
C MET A 38 10.17 9.65 10.54
N ILE A 39 9.76 8.39 10.40
CA ILE A 39 10.69 7.28 10.09
C ILE A 39 11.32 7.50 8.70
N TYR A 40 10.54 7.92 7.70
CA TYR A 40 11.10 8.21 6.38
C TYR A 40 12.10 9.36 6.40
N ASP A 41 11.84 10.43 7.12
CA ASP A 41 12.76 11.56 7.27
C ASP A 41 14.09 11.15 7.94
N VAL A 42 14.03 10.23 8.90
CA VAL A 42 15.23 9.74 9.63
C VAL A 42 15.99 8.68 8.84
N LEU A 43 15.31 7.66 8.34
CA LEU A 43 15.97 6.53 7.66
C LEU A 43 16.39 6.84 6.21
N TYR A 44 15.64 7.69 5.53
CA TYR A 44 15.84 8.00 4.12
C TYR A 44 15.88 9.50 3.83
N PRO A 45 16.85 10.26 4.37
CA PRO A 45 16.92 11.71 4.23
C PRO A 45 17.08 12.17 2.77
N LYS A 46 17.48 11.26 1.86
CA LYS A 46 17.60 11.53 0.41
C LYS A 46 16.30 11.23 -0.36
N ALA A 47 15.30 10.65 0.28
CA ALA A 47 14.00 10.43 -0.35
C ALA A 47 13.25 11.74 -0.56
N SER A 48 12.47 11.82 -1.62
CA SER A 48 11.63 13.00 -1.87
C SER A 48 10.52 13.09 -0.82
N ARG A 49 10.60 14.10 0.04
CA ARG A 49 9.57 14.38 1.06
C ARG A 49 8.19 14.59 0.44
N LEU A 50 8.14 15.16 -0.76
CA LEU A 50 6.90 15.35 -1.49
C LEU A 50 6.23 14.00 -1.82
N LEU A 51 7.02 13.02 -2.26
CA LEU A 51 6.52 11.68 -2.58
C LEU A 51 5.94 10.98 -1.35
N VAL A 52 6.66 11.02 -0.22
CA VAL A 52 6.22 10.42 1.04
C VAL A 52 4.94 11.09 1.54
N ASN A 53 4.88 12.42 1.49
CA ASN A 53 3.70 13.16 1.91
C ASN A 53 2.46 12.86 1.03
N ASN A 54 2.66 12.75 -0.29
CA ASN A 54 1.57 12.37 -1.22
C ASN A 54 1.10 10.93 -0.97
N MET A 55 2.00 9.99 -0.71
CA MET A 55 1.67 8.62 -0.35
C MET A 55 0.81 8.60 0.93
N CYS A 56 1.25 9.27 1.99
CA CYS A 56 0.50 9.36 3.24
C CYS A 56 -0.85 10.08 3.06
N MET A 57 -0.93 11.09 2.20
CA MET A 57 -2.18 11.78 1.89
C MET A 57 -3.19 10.85 1.20
N LEU A 58 -2.73 10.06 0.20
CA LEU A 58 -3.58 9.09 -0.48
C LEU A 58 -4.06 7.99 0.48
N MET A 59 -3.19 7.52 1.38
CA MET A 59 -3.57 6.56 2.42
C MET A 59 -4.62 7.15 3.36
N ALA A 60 -4.45 8.40 3.81
CA ALA A 60 -5.39 9.08 4.69
C ALA A 60 -6.79 9.19 4.04
N ILE A 61 -6.85 9.60 2.77
CA ILE A 61 -8.11 9.68 2.02
C ILE A 61 -8.72 8.28 1.84
N GLY A 62 -7.90 7.28 1.49
CA GLY A 62 -8.33 5.89 1.33
C GLY A 62 -8.96 5.33 2.61
N PHE A 63 -8.37 5.57 3.77
CA PHE A 63 -8.90 5.12 5.05
C PHE A 63 -10.25 5.75 5.37
N VAL A 64 -10.41 7.07 5.15
CA VAL A 64 -11.69 7.76 5.34
C VAL A 64 -12.77 7.18 4.42
N MET A 65 -12.45 6.93 3.16
CA MET A 65 -13.41 6.38 2.19
C MET A 65 -13.85 4.96 2.55
N ILE A 66 -12.91 4.11 2.98
CA ILE A 66 -13.23 2.73 3.38
C ILE A 66 -13.99 2.72 4.70
N ALA A 67 -13.62 3.57 5.67
CA ALA A 67 -14.34 3.69 6.94
C ALA A 67 -15.79 4.12 6.75
N ARG A 68 -16.07 4.94 5.72
CA ARG A 68 -17.43 5.32 5.35
C ARG A 68 -18.27 4.17 4.82
N LEU A 69 -17.65 3.25 4.08
CA LEU A 69 -18.33 2.12 3.44
C LEU A 69 -18.54 0.95 4.41
N ASP A 70 -17.48 0.62 5.17
CA ASP A 70 -17.46 -0.53 6.07
C ASP A 70 -16.32 -0.35 7.10
N PHE A 71 -16.70 -0.23 8.35
CA PHE A 71 -15.75 0.00 9.45
C PHE A 71 -14.79 -1.18 9.65
N ASP A 72 -15.30 -2.42 9.58
CA ASP A 72 -14.48 -3.63 9.77
C ASP A 72 -13.48 -3.83 8.63
N LYS A 73 -13.87 -3.48 7.41
CA LYS A 73 -12.96 -3.49 6.26
C LYS A 73 -11.88 -2.43 6.40
N CYS A 74 -12.21 -1.26 6.99
CA CYS A 74 -11.21 -0.23 7.25
C CYS A 74 -10.13 -0.72 8.22
N ILE A 75 -10.50 -1.41 9.29
CA ILE A 75 -9.53 -1.99 10.24
C ILE A 75 -8.62 -3.01 9.55
N LYS A 76 -9.18 -3.91 8.74
CA LYS A 76 -8.40 -4.90 7.97
C LYS A 76 -7.45 -4.21 6.98
N GLN A 77 -7.94 -3.22 6.26
CA GLN A 77 -7.14 -2.45 5.30
C GLN A 77 -6.02 -1.68 6.00
N PHE A 78 -6.29 -1.11 7.17
CA PHE A 78 -5.28 -0.44 7.99
C PHE A 78 -4.17 -1.41 8.42
N ALA A 79 -4.53 -2.62 8.88
CA ALA A 79 -3.56 -3.64 9.26
C ALA A 79 -2.68 -4.07 8.06
N ILE A 80 -3.27 -4.24 6.87
CA ILE A 80 -2.54 -4.57 5.64
C ILE A 80 -1.61 -3.42 5.25
N ALA A 81 -2.08 -2.17 5.31
CA ALA A 81 -1.27 -1.00 4.99
C ALA A 81 -0.09 -0.82 5.95
N ALA A 82 -0.31 -1.03 7.25
CA ALA A 82 0.74 -0.98 8.27
C ALA A 82 1.81 -2.06 8.03
N THR A 83 1.39 -3.29 7.78
CA THR A 83 2.30 -4.40 7.46
C THR A 83 3.09 -4.12 6.17
N GLY A 84 2.41 -3.64 5.11
CA GLY A 84 3.06 -3.25 3.85
C GLY A 84 4.09 -2.14 4.04
N THR A 85 3.79 -1.15 4.86
CA THR A 85 4.74 -0.06 5.17
C THR A 85 5.97 -0.57 5.91
N ILE A 86 5.80 -1.46 6.89
CA ILE A 86 6.92 -2.09 7.59
C ILE A 86 7.81 -2.85 6.60
N LEU A 87 7.22 -3.65 5.71
CA LEU A 87 7.96 -4.37 4.67
C LEU A 87 8.71 -3.40 3.76
N THR A 88 8.09 -2.27 3.38
CA THR A 88 8.72 -1.26 2.53
C THR A 88 9.97 -0.64 3.17
N PHE A 89 10.02 -0.51 4.49
CA PHE A 89 11.23 -0.04 5.19
C PHE A 89 12.40 -1.04 5.08
N PHE A 90 12.12 -2.34 5.01
CA PHE A 90 13.16 -3.36 4.89
C PHE A 90 13.74 -3.50 3.48
N ILE A 91 12.97 -3.20 2.43
CA ILE A 91 13.38 -3.40 1.04
C ILE A 91 14.68 -2.66 0.70
N PRO A 92 14.86 -1.35 0.94
CA PRO A 92 16.10 -0.66 0.59
C PRO A 92 17.30 -1.15 1.38
N TRP A 93 17.10 -1.56 2.64
CA TRP A 93 18.16 -2.17 3.45
C TRP A 93 18.57 -3.52 2.89
N LEU A 94 17.60 -4.37 2.52
CA LEU A 94 17.84 -5.68 1.91
C LEU A 94 18.59 -5.55 0.57
N LEU A 95 18.16 -4.63 -0.29
CA LEU A 95 18.80 -4.38 -1.59
C LEU A 95 20.25 -3.91 -1.45
N LYS A 96 20.56 -3.09 -0.42
CA LYS A 96 21.94 -2.67 -0.14
C LYS A 96 22.80 -3.80 0.38
N ARG A 97 22.23 -4.71 1.18
CA ARG A 97 23.00 -5.79 1.81
C ARG A 97 23.28 -6.95 0.85
N VAL A 98 22.35 -7.27 -0.03
CA VAL A 98 22.47 -8.41 -0.93
C VAL A 98 22.93 -7.92 -2.31
N ARG A 99 24.26 -7.84 -2.48
CA ARG A 99 24.91 -7.45 -3.75
C ARG A 99 24.49 -8.35 -4.93
N SER A 100 24.09 -9.58 -4.63
CA SER A 100 23.65 -10.58 -5.61
C SER A 100 22.41 -10.14 -6.39
N PHE A 101 21.49 -9.39 -5.77
CA PHE A 101 20.30 -8.90 -6.48
C PHE A 101 20.63 -8.00 -7.69
N ARG A 102 21.75 -7.29 -7.64
CA ARG A 102 22.18 -6.41 -8.73
C ARG A 102 22.75 -7.18 -9.93
N ASN A 103 23.28 -8.38 -9.71
CA ASN A 103 23.90 -9.18 -10.77
C ASN A 103 22.89 -10.04 -11.55
N PHE A 104 21.68 -10.20 -11.03
CA PHE A 104 20.64 -11.06 -11.60
C PHE A 104 19.55 -10.27 -12.37
N GLY A 105 19.84 -9.06 -12.84
CA GLY A 105 18.90 -8.22 -13.60
C GLY A 105 18.16 -9.01 -14.69
N TRP A 106 18.87 -9.76 -15.51
CA TRP A 106 18.28 -10.59 -16.57
C TRP A 106 17.24 -11.59 -16.08
N ILE A 107 17.42 -12.16 -14.88
CA ILE A 107 16.46 -13.09 -14.28
C ILE A 107 15.16 -12.36 -13.94
N TYR A 108 15.25 -11.13 -13.42
CA TYR A 108 14.07 -10.31 -13.12
C TYR A 108 13.32 -9.92 -14.38
N GLY A 109 14.03 -9.53 -15.45
CA GLY A 109 13.42 -9.23 -16.74
C GLY A 109 12.69 -10.42 -17.34
N ILE A 110 13.34 -11.59 -17.36
CA ILE A 110 12.74 -12.82 -17.90
C ILE A 110 11.56 -13.28 -17.04
N SER A 111 11.69 -13.26 -15.71
CA SER A 111 10.58 -13.66 -14.82
C SER A 111 9.37 -12.72 -14.92
N GLY A 112 9.60 -11.42 -15.08
CA GLY A 112 8.55 -10.45 -15.35
C GLY A 112 7.82 -10.72 -16.66
N LEU A 113 8.58 -11.04 -17.72
CA LEU A 113 8.03 -11.38 -19.03
C LEU A 113 7.21 -12.69 -18.99
N VAL A 114 7.71 -13.71 -18.29
CA VAL A 114 6.98 -14.98 -18.10
C VAL A 114 5.67 -14.75 -17.35
N LEU A 115 5.69 -13.93 -16.29
CA LEU A 115 4.47 -13.57 -15.56
C LEU A 115 3.45 -12.84 -16.45
N LEU A 116 3.89 -11.93 -17.32
CA LEU A 116 3.02 -11.26 -18.27
C LEU A 116 2.40 -12.23 -19.28
N ILE A 117 3.19 -13.17 -19.79
CA ILE A 117 2.71 -14.21 -20.72
C ILE A 117 1.66 -15.10 -20.00
N LEU A 118 1.90 -15.50 -18.75
CA LEU A 118 0.94 -16.28 -17.97
C LEU A 118 -0.40 -15.57 -17.80
N VAL A 119 -0.38 -14.25 -17.66
CA VAL A 119 -1.62 -13.44 -17.57
C VAL A 119 -2.44 -13.52 -18.86
N LEU A 120 -1.81 -13.62 -20.03
CA LEU A 120 -2.52 -13.75 -21.31
C LEU A 120 -3.32 -15.05 -21.41
N PHE A 121 -2.87 -16.11 -20.72
CA PHE A 121 -3.56 -17.39 -20.65
C PHE A 121 -4.58 -17.49 -19.49
N SER A 122 -4.63 -16.45 -18.64
CA SER A 122 -5.59 -16.38 -17.54
C SER A 122 -6.99 -16.04 -18.04
N GLY A 123 -8.01 -16.57 -17.35
CA GLY A 123 -9.42 -16.30 -17.66
C GLY A 123 -9.76 -14.81 -17.51
N LYS A 124 -10.72 -14.34 -18.30
CA LYS A 124 -11.23 -12.96 -18.24
C LYS A 124 -12.05 -12.74 -16.98
N VAL A 125 -11.65 -11.78 -16.15
CA VAL A 125 -12.45 -11.27 -15.04
C VAL A 125 -12.84 -9.83 -15.37
N PHE A 126 -14.14 -9.52 -15.39
CA PHE A 126 -14.68 -8.19 -15.81
C PHE A 126 -14.18 -7.70 -17.19
N GLY A 127 -13.96 -8.63 -18.13
CA GLY A 127 -13.55 -8.27 -19.50
C GLY A 127 -12.05 -8.03 -19.70
N ALA A 128 -11.24 -8.15 -18.65
CA ALA A 128 -9.78 -8.01 -18.73
C ALA A 128 -9.05 -9.22 -18.10
N ASN A 129 -7.96 -9.65 -18.72
CA ASN A 129 -7.08 -10.71 -18.21
C ASN A 129 -6.07 -10.11 -17.22
N LEU A 130 -6.52 -9.65 -16.06
CA LEU A 130 -5.66 -8.94 -15.11
C LEU A 130 -5.44 -9.67 -13.78
N VAL A 131 -6.24 -10.70 -13.51
CA VAL A 131 -6.28 -11.36 -12.20
C VAL A 131 -6.16 -12.86 -12.35
N LEU A 132 -5.24 -13.48 -11.64
CA LEU A 132 -5.16 -14.92 -11.44
C LEU A 132 -5.94 -15.27 -10.17
N SER A 133 -7.06 -15.96 -10.32
CA SER A 133 -7.82 -16.50 -9.18
C SER A 133 -7.25 -17.86 -8.78
N LEU A 134 -6.56 -17.89 -7.66
CA LEU A 134 -6.04 -19.11 -7.03
C LEU A 134 -6.96 -19.48 -5.84
N GLY A 135 -8.19 -19.93 -6.13
CA GLY A 135 -9.17 -20.23 -5.11
C GLY A 135 -9.70 -18.97 -4.39
N PRO A 136 -9.63 -18.88 -3.06
CA PRO A 136 -10.17 -17.75 -2.31
C PRO A 136 -9.31 -16.46 -2.40
N VAL A 137 -8.14 -16.57 -3.00
CA VAL A 137 -7.20 -15.43 -3.14
C VAL A 137 -7.07 -15.05 -4.61
N SER A 138 -7.33 -13.79 -4.91
CA SER A 138 -7.10 -13.21 -6.23
C SER A 138 -5.77 -12.44 -6.23
N VAL A 139 -4.88 -12.82 -7.12
CA VAL A 139 -3.56 -12.19 -7.26
C VAL A 139 -3.49 -11.47 -8.59
N GLN A 140 -3.03 -10.23 -8.58
CA GLN A 140 -2.75 -9.47 -9.81
C GLN A 140 -1.27 -9.60 -10.16
N PRO A 141 -0.90 -10.42 -11.17
CA PRO A 141 0.51 -10.59 -11.55
C PRO A 141 1.17 -9.29 -11.98
N GLY A 142 0.41 -8.33 -12.52
CA GLY A 142 0.91 -7.02 -12.89
C GLY A 142 1.58 -6.24 -11.74
N GLU A 143 1.13 -6.42 -10.50
CA GLU A 143 1.76 -5.78 -9.34
C GLU A 143 3.14 -6.38 -9.06
N PHE A 144 3.30 -7.69 -9.21
CA PHE A 144 4.60 -8.35 -9.07
C PHE A 144 5.54 -7.97 -10.21
N VAL A 145 5.03 -7.85 -11.43
CA VAL A 145 5.81 -7.42 -12.59
C VAL A 145 6.40 -6.03 -12.37
N LYS A 146 5.65 -5.08 -11.79
CA LYS A 146 6.17 -3.74 -11.46
C LYS A 146 7.38 -3.82 -10.53
N ILE A 147 7.31 -4.68 -9.49
CA ILE A 147 8.42 -4.88 -8.55
C ILE A 147 9.64 -5.47 -9.27
N LEU A 148 9.43 -6.48 -10.12
CA LEU A 148 10.50 -7.10 -10.90
C LEU A 148 11.17 -6.12 -11.87
N TYR A 149 10.39 -5.24 -12.51
CA TYR A 149 10.93 -4.20 -13.38
C TYR A 149 11.75 -3.15 -12.64
N VAL A 150 11.38 -2.81 -11.41
CA VAL A 150 12.18 -1.88 -10.58
C VAL A 150 13.51 -2.51 -10.15
N LEU A 151 13.57 -3.84 -10.04
CA LEU A 151 14.78 -4.58 -9.69
C LEU A 151 15.68 -4.88 -10.92
N PHE A 152 15.10 -4.90 -12.14
CA PHE A 152 15.79 -5.03 -13.42
C PHE A 152 16.56 -3.78 -13.78
#